data_fae5c061ee19a6369d08a3bc11752fc5
#
_entry.id   fae5c061ee19a6369d08a3bc11752fc5
#
_cell.length_a   1.000
_cell.length_b   1.000
_cell.length_c   1.000
_cell.angle_alpha   90.00
_cell.angle_beta   90.00
_cell.angle_gamma   90.00
#
_symmetry.space_group_name_H-M   'P 1'
#
loop_
_entity.id
_entity.type
_entity.pdbx_description
1 polymer ?
#
loop_
_entity_poly.entity_id
_entity_poly.type
_entity_poly.pdbx_seq_one_letter_code
_entity_poly.pdbx_strand_id
1 'polypeptide(L)'
;MVDLTVDAFCEDNLEMAAKVEPLRELIGILCNELKTRHIGRLQDGTCEFQQGFAFNDLLTNLERIAAHCSNVAVAMIETDSDEFDTHEYLKSVRHMKDAAYLKCFDNYAQKYKLADLSSQ
;
A
#
# COMPACT_ATOMS: atom_id res chain seq x y z
N MET A 1 -3.48 -0.75 -7.87
CA MET A 1 -2.60 -1.77 -7.25
C MET A 1 -2.86 -3.17 -7.77
N VAL A 2 -4.09 -3.65 -7.74
CA VAL A 2 -4.43 -4.99 -8.25
C VAL A 2 -4.00 -5.15 -9.71
N ASP A 3 -4.40 -4.24 -10.60
CA ASP A 3 -4.01 -4.29 -12.01
C ASP A 3 -2.48 -4.32 -12.19
N LEU A 4 -1.75 -3.44 -11.48
CA LEU A 4 -0.29 -3.44 -11.51
C LEU A 4 0.31 -4.80 -11.11
N THR A 5 -0.25 -5.45 -10.09
CA THR A 5 0.24 -6.76 -9.61
C THR A 5 -0.10 -7.87 -10.60
N VAL A 6 -1.31 -7.86 -11.16
CA VAL A 6 -1.75 -8.83 -12.18
C VAL A 6 -0.92 -8.69 -13.45
N ASP A 7 -0.73 -7.47 -13.93
CA ASP A 7 0.07 -7.19 -15.13
C ASP A 7 1.52 -7.62 -14.92
N ALA A 8 2.12 -7.28 -13.77
CA ALA A 8 3.47 -7.72 -13.41
C ALA A 8 3.59 -9.25 -13.45
N PHE A 9 2.62 -9.97 -12.89
CA PHE A 9 2.61 -11.42 -12.84
C PHE A 9 2.42 -12.04 -14.24
N CYS A 10 1.46 -11.55 -15.02
CA CYS A 10 1.16 -12.09 -16.35
C CYS A 10 2.29 -11.84 -17.36
N GLU A 11 3.00 -10.73 -17.22
CA GLU A 11 4.11 -10.35 -18.10
C GLU A 11 5.48 -10.81 -17.57
N ASP A 12 5.52 -11.45 -16.41
CA ASP A 12 6.76 -11.81 -15.68
C ASP A 12 7.72 -10.62 -15.55
N ASN A 13 7.15 -9.46 -15.18
CA ASN A 13 7.84 -8.17 -15.19
C ASN A 13 8.25 -7.74 -13.77
N LEU A 14 9.51 -7.98 -13.43
CA LEU A 14 10.05 -7.66 -12.09
C LEU A 14 10.17 -6.16 -11.83
N GLU A 15 10.35 -5.35 -12.86
CA GLU A 15 10.35 -3.88 -12.70
C GLU A 15 8.98 -3.36 -12.26
N MET A 16 7.91 -3.93 -12.82
CA MET A 16 6.54 -3.65 -12.37
C MET A 16 6.28 -4.19 -10.96
N ALA A 17 6.74 -5.39 -10.66
CA ALA A 17 6.63 -5.98 -9.32
C ALA A 17 7.30 -5.11 -8.25
N ALA A 18 8.46 -4.54 -8.53
CA ALA A 18 9.17 -3.64 -7.63
C ALA A 18 8.39 -2.33 -7.31
N LYS A 19 7.44 -1.94 -8.16
CA LYS A 19 6.59 -0.76 -7.94
C LYS A 19 5.40 -1.02 -7.01
N VAL A 20 5.14 -2.27 -6.66
CA VAL A 20 4.00 -2.67 -5.80
C VAL A 20 4.25 -2.29 -4.34
N GLU A 21 5.45 -2.50 -3.82
CA GLU A 21 5.76 -2.26 -2.41
C GLU A 21 5.67 -0.77 -2.01
N PRO A 22 6.22 0.20 -2.78
CA PRO A 22 6.00 1.62 -2.48
C PRO A 22 4.52 2.00 -2.45
N LEU A 23 3.71 1.43 -3.33
CA LEU A 23 2.27 1.67 -3.36
C LEU A 23 1.57 1.07 -2.14
N ARG A 24 1.97 -0.12 -1.70
CA ARG A 24 1.46 -0.76 -0.48
C ARG A 24 1.75 0.10 0.76
N GLU A 25 2.98 0.61 0.89
CA GLU A 25 3.37 1.49 2.00
C GLU A 25 2.48 2.75 2.02
N LEU A 26 2.27 3.39 0.88
CA LEU A 26 1.39 4.55 0.77
C LEU A 26 -0.05 4.22 1.16
N ILE A 27 -0.60 3.09 0.70
CA ILE A 27 -1.98 2.68 1.05
C ILE A 27 -2.12 2.55 2.57
N GLY A 28 -1.14 1.97 3.26
CA GLY A 28 -1.15 1.89 4.72
C GLY A 28 -1.17 3.26 5.40
N ILE A 29 -0.37 4.20 4.92
CA ILE A 29 -0.34 5.59 5.42
C ILE A 29 -1.69 6.27 5.21
N LEU A 30 -2.26 6.17 3.99
CA LEU A 30 -3.55 6.78 3.67
C LEU A 30 -4.70 6.17 4.47
N CYS A 31 -4.71 4.85 4.66
CA CYS A 31 -5.71 4.17 5.49
C CYS A 31 -5.65 4.64 6.96
N ASN A 32 -4.45 4.80 7.52
CA ASN A 32 -4.28 5.31 8.88
C ASN A 32 -4.75 6.76 9.00
N GLU A 33 -4.45 7.60 8.03
CA GLU A 33 -4.94 8.99 8.01
C GLU A 33 -6.45 9.04 7.90
N LEU A 34 -7.06 8.23 7.04
CA LEU A 34 -8.52 8.14 6.90
C LEU A 34 -9.20 7.64 8.18
N LYS A 35 -8.61 6.68 8.89
CA LYS A 35 -9.08 6.23 10.21
C LYS A 35 -9.04 7.37 11.23
N THR A 36 -7.97 8.14 11.27
CA THR A 36 -7.84 9.31 12.16
C THR A 36 -8.89 10.38 11.85
N ARG A 37 -9.06 10.73 10.58
CA ARG A 37 -10.10 11.69 10.14
C ARG A 37 -11.51 11.19 10.50
N HIS A 38 -11.75 9.90 10.41
CA HIS A 38 -13.03 9.29 10.76
C HIS A 38 -13.32 9.36 12.26
N ILE A 39 -12.31 9.14 13.12
CA ILE A 39 -12.43 9.32 14.57
C ILE A 39 -12.86 10.75 14.90
N GLY A 40 -12.28 11.75 14.25
CA GLY A 40 -12.69 13.15 14.38
C GLY A 40 -14.16 13.35 14.05
N ARG A 41 -14.64 12.81 12.92
CA ARG A 41 -16.08 12.89 12.54
C ARG A 41 -17.03 12.23 13.54
N LEU A 42 -16.61 11.12 14.15
CA LEU A 42 -17.40 10.48 15.21
C LEU A 42 -17.46 11.35 16.47
N GLN A 43 -16.36 11.98 16.85
CA GLN A 43 -16.30 12.87 18.02
C GLN A 43 -17.13 14.15 17.82
N ASP A 44 -17.15 14.68 16.61
CA ASP A 44 -17.91 15.88 16.24
C ASP A 44 -19.40 15.57 15.97
N GLY A 45 -19.80 14.29 16.02
CA GLY A 45 -21.18 13.88 15.77
C GLY A 45 -21.63 14.01 14.30
N THR A 46 -20.69 14.17 13.37
CA THR A 46 -20.97 14.29 11.93
C THR A 46 -21.06 12.94 11.21
N CYS A 47 -20.81 11.85 11.92
CA CYS A 47 -20.91 10.48 11.40
C CYS A 47 -21.60 9.58 12.42
N GLU A 48 -22.50 8.71 11.94
CA GLU A 48 -23.16 7.71 12.77
C GLU A 48 -22.24 6.52 13.09
N PHE A 49 -22.42 5.93 14.26
CA PHE A 49 -21.60 4.83 14.75
C PHE A 49 -21.61 3.60 13.81
N GLN A 50 -22.77 3.28 13.24
CA GLN A 50 -22.92 2.14 12.32
C GLN A 50 -22.13 2.36 11.02
N GLN A 51 -22.14 3.57 10.49
CA GLN A 51 -21.34 3.95 9.32
C GLN A 51 -19.85 3.86 9.60
N GLY A 52 -19.46 4.12 10.85
CA GLY A 52 -18.08 4.00 11.31
C GLY A 52 -17.55 2.58 11.25
N PHE A 53 -18.32 1.59 11.63
CA PHE A 53 -17.92 0.19 11.52
C PHE A 53 -17.72 -0.23 10.06
N ALA A 54 -18.69 0.08 9.18
CA ALA A 54 -18.60 -0.24 7.76
C ALA A 54 -17.37 0.42 7.10
N PHE A 55 -17.08 1.68 7.46
CA PHE A 55 -15.92 2.40 6.97
C PHE A 55 -14.60 1.76 7.42
N ASN A 56 -14.50 1.39 8.70
CA ASN A 56 -13.31 0.71 9.22
C ASN A 56 -13.08 -0.66 8.56
N ASP A 57 -14.15 -1.43 8.36
CA ASP A 57 -14.08 -2.72 7.67
C ASP A 57 -13.63 -2.56 6.22
N LEU A 58 -14.12 -1.53 5.52
CA LEU A 58 -13.67 -1.20 4.17
C LEU A 58 -12.17 -0.93 4.13
N LEU A 59 -11.67 -0.06 5.01
CA LEU A 59 -10.24 0.27 5.06
C LEU A 59 -9.40 -0.97 5.41
N THR A 60 -9.84 -1.79 6.35
CA THR A 60 -9.15 -3.04 6.72
C THR A 60 -9.06 -4.00 5.52
N ASN A 61 -10.13 -4.13 4.75
CA ASN A 61 -10.12 -4.97 3.56
C ASN A 61 -9.21 -4.41 2.45
N LEU A 62 -9.15 -3.09 2.27
CA LEU A 62 -8.22 -2.46 1.33
C LEU A 62 -6.75 -2.70 1.73
N GLU A 63 -6.42 -2.60 3.02
CA GLU A 63 -5.09 -2.93 3.53
C GLU A 63 -4.74 -4.40 3.31
N ARG A 64 -5.70 -5.31 3.49
CA ARG A 64 -5.49 -6.75 3.22
C ARG A 64 -5.25 -7.04 1.74
N ILE A 65 -6.03 -6.44 0.85
CA ILE A 65 -5.81 -6.55 -0.61
C ILE A 65 -4.40 -6.06 -0.96
N ALA A 66 -4.00 -4.91 -0.43
CA ALA A 66 -2.66 -4.37 -0.65
C ALA A 66 -1.55 -5.32 -0.14
N ALA A 67 -1.75 -5.94 1.02
CA ALA A 67 -0.82 -6.93 1.56
C ALA A 67 -0.71 -8.18 0.67
N HIS A 68 -1.83 -8.68 0.13
CA HIS A 68 -1.80 -9.81 -0.80
C HIS A 68 -1.09 -9.47 -2.12
N CYS A 69 -1.32 -8.29 -2.68
CA CYS A 69 -0.59 -7.81 -3.85
C CYS A 69 0.93 -7.74 -3.58
N SER A 70 1.32 -7.21 -2.42
CA SER A 70 2.72 -7.17 -1.99
C SER A 70 3.32 -8.58 -1.89
N ASN A 71 2.60 -9.54 -1.31
CA ASN A 71 3.08 -10.92 -1.21
C ASN A 71 3.33 -11.55 -2.58
N VAL A 72 2.47 -11.30 -3.57
CA VAL A 72 2.67 -11.79 -4.94
C VAL A 72 3.92 -11.16 -5.55
N ALA A 73 4.07 -9.83 -5.45
CA ALA A 73 5.23 -9.12 -6.00
C ALA A 73 6.55 -9.59 -5.35
N VAL A 74 6.57 -9.76 -4.03
CA VAL A 74 7.74 -10.28 -3.30
C VAL A 74 8.07 -11.70 -3.76
N ALA A 75 7.08 -12.58 -3.88
CA ALA A 75 7.29 -13.96 -4.34
C ALA A 75 7.87 -14.01 -5.76
N MET A 76 7.43 -13.13 -6.66
CA MET A 76 8.00 -13.02 -8.02
C MET A 76 9.49 -12.66 -7.97
N ILE A 77 9.84 -11.64 -7.18
CA ILE A 77 11.22 -11.16 -7.06
C ILE A 77 12.11 -12.21 -6.39
N GLU A 78 11.61 -12.89 -5.35
CA GLU A 78 12.35 -13.96 -4.66
C GLU A 78 12.59 -15.18 -5.55
N THR A 79 11.61 -15.53 -6.40
CA THR A 79 11.73 -16.69 -7.30
C THR A 79 12.77 -16.46 -8.39
N ASP A 80 12.95 -15.21 -8.83
CA ASP A 80 13.96 -14.86 -9.84
C ASP A 80 15.37 -14.77 -9.24
N SER A 81 15.48 -14.40 -7.97
CA SER A 81 16.77 -14.42 -7.27
C SER A 81 17.12 -15.86 -6.87
N ASP A 82 18.16 -16.44 -7.47
CA ASP A 82 18.72 -17.78 -7.11
C ASP A 82 19.20 -17.87 -5.63
N GLU A 83 19.07 -16.82 -4.86
CA GLU A 83 19.43 -16.75 -3.45
C GLU A 83 18.25 -17.14 -2.57
N PHE A 84 18.27 -18.40 -2.13
CA PHE A 84 17.32 -19.04 -1.20
C PHE A 84 17.33 -18.45 0.24
N ASP A 85 17.73 -17.20 0.44
CA ASP A 85 17.75 -16.60 1.77
C ASP A 85 16.64 -15.54 1.92
N THR A 86 15.41 -16.06 2.02
CA THR A 86 14.14 -15.32 2.14
C THR A 86 14.15 -14.27 3.25
N HIS A 87 14.89 -14.52 4.35
CA HIS A 87 14.93 -13.62 5.50
C HIS A 87 15.90 -12.44 5.32
N GLU A 88 17.00 -12.63 4.62
CA GLU A 88 17.97 -11.57 4.33
C GLU A 88 17.45 -10.63 3.24
N TYR A 89 16.76 -11.17 2.24
CA TYR A 89 16.15 -10.38 1.17
C TYR A 89 15.02 -9.49 1.69
N LEU A 90 14.10 -9.99 2.53
CA LEU A 90 13.05 -9.18 3.15
C LEU A 90 13.63 -8.09 4.06
N LYS A 91 14.76 -8.34 4.72
CA LYS A 91 15.49 -7.31 5.46
C LYS A 91 16.15 -6.31 4.53
N SER A 92 16.74 -6.75 3.41
CA SER A 92 17.39 -5.86 2.43
C SER A 92 16.38 -4.98 1.69
N VAL A 93 15.20 -5.49 1.31
CA VAL A 93 14.11 -4.69 0.73
C VAL A 93 13.56 -3.68 1.73
N ARG A 94 13.48 -4.03 3.02
CA ARG A 94 13.12 -3.07 4.07
C ARG A 94 14.20 -2.04 4.38
N HIS A 95 15.47 -2.35 4.14
CA HIS A 95 16.61 -1.46 4.41
C HIS A 95 17.11 -0.70 3.18
N MET A 96 16.89 -1.23 1.97
CA MET A 96 17.19 -0.53 0.73
C MET A 96 15.96 0.25 0.24
N LYS A 97 15.68 1.36 0.87
CA LYS A 97 14.99 2.47 0.20
C LYS A 97 15.98 3.06 -0.80
N ASP A 98 16.20 2.35 -1.91
CA ASP A 98 17.02 2.89 -2.97
C ASP A 98 16.34 4.14 -3.59
N ALA A 99 17.08 4.89 -4.40
CA ALA A 99 16.57 6.11 -5.01
C ALA A 99 15.35 5.83 -5.92
N ALA A 100 15.24 4.65 -6.52
CA ALA A 100 14.13 4.24 -7.36
C ALA A 100 12.87 4.00 -6.55
N TYR A 101 12.99 3.35 -5.38
CA TYR A 101 11.88 3.15 -4.45
C TYR A 101 11.32 4.48 -3.97
N LEU A 102 12.18 5.39 -3.48
CA LEU A 102 11.77 6.70 -2.97
C LEU A 102 11.08 7.54 -4.04
N LYS A 103 11.64 7.57 -5.25
CA LYS A 103 11.04 8.26 -6.39
C LYS A 103 9.66 7.70 -6.75
N CYS A 104 9.52 6.38 -6.74
CA CYS A 104 8.25 5.70 -7.01
C CYS A 104 7.22 6.04 -5.93
N PHE A 105 7.62 5.98 -4.66
CA PHE A 105 6.77 6.36 -3.52
C PHE A 105 6.30 7.82 -3.63
N ASP A 106 7.20 8.76 -3.90
CA ASP A 106 6.86 10.18 -4.03
C ASP A 106 5.89 10.43 -5.18
N ASN A 107 6.07 9.76 -6.31
CA ASN A 107 5.15 9.83 -7.44
C ASN A 107 3.74 9.34 -7.06
N TYR A 108 3.63 8.23 -6.33
CA TYR A 108 2.35 7.74 -5.83
C TYR A 108 1.74 8.67 -4.78
N ALA A 109 2.54 9.21 -3.86
CA ALA A 109 2.08 10.15 -2.84
C ALA A 109 1.48 11.42 -3.46
N GLN A 110 2.07 11.93 -4.53
CA GLN A 110 1.51 13.07 -5.28
C GLN A 110 0.23 12.70 -6.02
N LYS A 111 0.20 11.53 -6.67
CA LYS A 111 -0.94 11.06 -7.46
C LYS A 111 -2.17 10.78 -6.62
N TYR A 112 -2.00 10.22 -5.43
CA TYR A 112 -3.08 9.74 -4.56
C TYR A 112 -3.24 10.56 -3.28
N LYS A 113 -2.89 11.84 -3.34
CA LYS A 113 -3.05 12.75 -2.21
C LYS A 113 -4.52 12.86 -1.78
N LEU A 114 -4.77 12.72 -0.48
CA LEU A 114 -6.09 12.97 0.11
C LEU A 114 -6.42 14.48 0.03
N ALA A 115 -7.71 14.79 -0.14
CA ALA A 115 -8.19 16.15 -0.08
C ALA A 115 -7.87 16.81 1.28
N ASP A 116 -7.54 18.09 1.26
CA ASP A 116 -7.30 18.86 2.47
C ASP A 116 -8.57 18.97 3.32
N LEU A 117 -8.46 18.95 4.64
CA LEU A 117 -9.60 19.04 5.57
C LEU A 117 -10.37 20.35 5.47
N SER A 118 -9.77 21.40 4.89
CA SER A 118 -10.40 22.73 4.68
C SER A 118 -11.40 22.78 3.53
N SER A 119 -11.56 21.73 2.76
CA SER A 119 -12.48 21.64 1.62
C SER A 119 -13.73 20.78 1.88
N GLN A 120 -13.98 20.48 3.13
CA GLN A 120 -15.18 19.75 3.58
C GLN A 120 -16.16 20.65 4.31
#